data_661c1701debfca58bbaa6df071fe8274
#
_entry.id   661c1701debfca58bbaa6df071fe8274
#
_cell.length_a   1.000
_cell.length_b   1.000
_cell.length_c   1.000
_cell.angle_alpha   90.00
_cell.angle_beta   90.00
_cell.angle_gamma   90.00
#
_symmetry.space_group_name_H-M   'P 1'
#
loop_
_entity.id
_entity.type
_entity.pdbx_description
1 polymer ?
#
loop_
_entity_poly.entity_id
_entity_poly.type
_entity_poly.pdbx_seq_one_letter_code
_entity_poly.pdbx_strand_id
1 'polypeptide(L)'
;MKIRFIIIVLLVSINIIFSQEKTVKLNGNEILTIEVPENGKVENGIYTCNLFDWKITIPENYKITDIKRTEELEDKGYEATKNANPGIKINPHPTQLIGFEKDKYTYFKSSFESLTGTKKVTLEEHKKFSEQLLSDTYSKIKELRCDISSSDIKLGKYSFYKIEIRVYNPKNDMLLLTQELYNSFINNHLFSVSINYRNAEEGMILNYAFTKSMEN
;
A
#
# COMPACT_ATOMS: atom_id res chain seq x y z
N MET A 1 -24.40 18.28 -6.65
CA MET A 1 -23.98 17.46 -5.49
C MET A 1 -22.58 16.95 -5.76
N LYS A 2 -21.54 17.50 -5.11
CA LYS A 2 -20.15 17.06 -5.31
C LYS A 2 -19.98 15.72 -4.59
N ILE A 3 -19.91 14.63 -5.34
CA ILE A 3 -19.56 13.29 -4.82
C ILE A 3 -18.11 13.37 -4.34
N ARG A 4 -17.90 13.44 -3.04
CA ARG A 4 -16.58 13.26 -2.43
C ARG A 4 -16.26 11.78 -2.49
N PHE A 5 -15.46 11.37 -3.48
CA PHE A 5 -14.91 10.02 -3.53
C PHE A 5 -13.95 9.84 -2.34
N ILE A 6 -14.40 9.09 -1.34
CA ILE A 6 -13.53 8.58 -0.28
C ILE A 6 -12.92 7.31 -0.84
N ILE A 7 -11.68 7.38 -1.32
CA ILE A 7 -10.92 6.21 -1.70
C ILE A 7 -10.36 5.63 -0.40
N ILE A 8 -10.88 4.49 0.00
CA ILE A 8 -10.47 3.76 1.19
C ILE A 8 -9.24 2.94 0.84
N VAL A 9 -8.11 3.32 1.39
CA VAL A 9 -6.89 2.51 1.36
C VAL A 9 -6.87 1.70 2.64
N LEU A 10 -7.13 0.41 2.50
CA LEU A 10 -7.04 -0.54 3.59
C LEU A 10 -5.61 -1.03 3.72
N LEU A 11 -4.89 -0.51 4.70
CA LEU A 11 -3.65 -1.08 5.19
C LEU A 11 -3.84 -1.39 6.68
N VAL A 12 -3.72 -2.66 6.98
CA VAL A 12 -3.92 -3.18 8.34
C VAL A 12 -2.57 -3.58 8.90
N SER A 13 -2.00 -2.79 9.79
CA SER A 13 -0.82 -3.16 10.59
C SER A 13 -0.46 -2.19 11.74
N ILE A 14 0.11 -2.71 12.83
CA ILE A 14 0.49 -1.96 14.07
C ILE A 14 2.00 -1.85 14.22
N ASN A 15 2.52 -0.65 14.41
CA ASN A 15 3.43 -0.23 15.50
C ASN A 15 3.87 1.24 15.32
N ILE A 16 4.14 1.91 16.44
CA ILE A 16 4.52 3.32 16.52
C ILE A 16 6.05 3.42 16.44
N ILE A 17 6.59 4.21 15.51
CA ILE A 17 8.00 4.67 15.54
C ILE A 17 8.08 6.12 15.05
N PHE A 18 8.93 6.91 15.72
CA PHE A 18 9.20 8.32 15.41
C PHE A 18 9.93 8.51 14.07
N SER A 19 9.50 9.48 13.27
CA SER A 19 10.20 9.87 12.03
C SER A 19 11.29 10.92 12.31
N GLN A 20 12.40 10.88 11.57
CA GLN A 20 13.42 11.94 11.56
C GLN A 20 13.43 12.64 10.19
N GLU A 21 13.44 13.99 10.23
CA GLU A 21 13.64 14.79 9.02
C GLU A 21 15.04 14.56 8.44
N LYS A 22 15.14 14.14 7.20
CA LYS A 22 16.42 14.05 6.47
C LYS A 22 16.41 14.96 5.25
N THR A 23 17.49 15.70 5.09
CA THR A 23 17.71 16.61 3.96
C THR A 23 18.33 15.84 2.79
N VAL A 24 17.65 15.81 1.66
CA VAL A 24 18.15 15.17 0.41
C VAL A 24 18.51 16.24 -0.60
N LYS A 25 19.74 16.20 -1.14
CA LYS A 25 20.16 17.08 -2.22
C LYS A 25 19.76 16.47 -3.57
N LEU A 26 18.89 17.16 -4.28
CA LEU A 26 18.54 16.88 -5.68
C LEU A 26 19.22 17.94 -6.55
N ASN A 27 20.07 17.50 -7.51
CA ASN A 27 20.67 18.31 -8.58
C ASN A 27 21.00 19.78 -8.21
N GLY A 28 21.98 19.93 -7.34
CA GLY A 28 22.83 21.11 -7.32
C GLY A 28 22.36 22.30 -6.51
N ASN A 29 21.09 22.60 -6.25
CA ASN A 29 20.71 23.83 -5.53
C ASN A 29 19.38 23.84 -4.77
N GLU A 30 18.56 22.81 -4.78
CA GLU A 30 17.37 22.77 -3.94
C GLU A 30 17.51 21.72 -2.83
N ILE A 31 17.47 22.19 -1.59
CA ILE A 31 17.40 21.34 -0.41
C ILE A 31 15.91 21.11 -0.15
N LEU A 32 15.39 19.99 -0.62
CA LEU A 32 14.06 19.52 -0.21
C LEU A 32 14.23 18.68 1.05
N THR A 33 13.62 19.11 2.15
CA THR A 33 13.47 18.25 3.33
C THR A 33 12.39 17.23 3.02
N ILE A 34 12.82 16.01 2.68
CA ILE A 34 11.90 14.89 2.46
C ILE A 34 11.97 14.04 3.72
N GLU A 35 10.83 13.83 4.38
CA GLU A 35 10.71 12.83 5.42
C GLU A 35 10.82 11.44 4.78
N VAL A 36 12.01 10.85 4.85
CA VAL A 36 12.23 9.47 4.45
C VAL A 36 12.00 8.59 5.67
N PRO A 37 11.19 7.50 5.58
CA PRO A 37 11.01 6.57 6.69
C PRO A 37 12.35 6.09 7.24
N GLU A 38 12.49 5.98 8.56
CA GLU A 38 13.72 5.55 9.25
C GLU A 38 14.27 4.20 8.75
N ASN A 39 13.42 3.40 8.12
CA ASN A 39 13.70 2.03 7.70
C ASN A 39 14.36 1.92 6.31
N GLY A 40 14.85 3.01 5.75
CA GLY A 40 15.52 2.99 4.46
C GLY A 40 16.14 4.31 4.05
N LYS A 41 16.66 4.34 2.84
CA LYS A 41 17.23 5.55 2.22
C LYS A 41 16.87 5.62 0.74
N VAL A 42 16.78 6.85 0.22
CA VAL A 42 16.61 7.10 -1.22
C VAL A 42 17.87 7.78 -1.75
N GLU A 43 18.46 7.16 -2.76
CA GLU A 43 19.63 7.69 -3.48
C GLU A 43 19.42 7.48 -4.98
N ASN A 44 19.59 8.52 -5.79
CA ASN A 44 19.45 8.47 -7.25
C ASN A 44 18.14 7.82 -7.75
N GLY A 45 17.02 8.11 -7.08
CA GLY A 45 15.71 7.55 -7.43
C GLY A 45 15.52 6.09 -7.03
N ILE A 46 16.42 5.51 -6.24
CA ILE A 46 16.31 4.14 -5.73
C ILE A 46 16.14 4.18 -4.22
N TYR A 47 15.06 3.60 -3.74
CA TYR A 47 14.88 3.31 -2.32
C TYR A 47 15.54 1.99 -1.97
N THR A 48 16.31 1.98 -0.88
CA THR A 48 16.92 0.77 -0.28
C THR A 48 16.38 0.59 1.12
N CYS A 49 15.76 -0.57 1.40
CA CYS A 49 15.24 -0.92 2.72
C CYS A 49 16.37 -1.40 3.63
N ASN A 50 16.31 -1.01 4.93
CA ASN A 50 17.28 -1.45 5.93
C ASN A 50 16.83 -2.72 6.68
N LEU A 51 15.55 -3.12 6.56
CA LEU A 51 14.97 -4.23 7.33
C LEU A 51 15.14 -5.59 6.63
N PHE A 52 15.19 -5.58 5.30
CA PHE A 52 15.48 -6.76 4.49
C PHE A 52 16.09 -6.33 3.15
N ASP A 53 16.69 -7.26 2.44
CA ASP A 53 17.37 -6.99 1.16
C ASP A 53 16.34 -6.69 0.05
N TRP A 54 15.90 -5.43 0.02
CA TRP A 54 14.93 -4.95 -0.94
C TRP A 54 15.27 -3.54 -1.42
N LYS A 55 15.20 -3.38 -2.74
CA LYS A 55 15.42 -2.10 -3.41
C LYS A 55 14.36 -1.90 -4.47
N ILE A 56 13.83 -0.69 -4.58
CA ILE A 56 12.88 -0.33 -5.61
C ILE A 56 13.27 0.97 -6.29
N THR A 57 13.24 0.98 -7.63
CA THR A 57 13.41 2.20 -8.42
C THR A 57 12.09 2.95 -8.46
N ILE A 58 12.10 4.22 -8.07
CA ILE A 58 10.96 5.12 -8.17
C ILE A 58 10.81 5.50 -9.65
N PRO A 59 9.65 5.23 -10.30
CA PRO A 59 9.47 5.56 -11.71
C PRO A 59 9.58 7.07 -11.98
N GLU A 60 9.99 7.42 -13.19
CA GLU A 60 10.02 8.82 -13.63
C GLU A 60 8.62 9.46 -13.49
N ASN A 61 8.60 10.75 -13.14
CA ASN A 61 7.38 11.54 -12.90
C ASN A 61 6.55 11.11 -11.65
N TYR A 62 7.11 10.25 -10.80
CA TYR A 62 6.57 9.98 -9.47
C TYR A 62 7.38 10.72 -8.41
N LYS A 63 6.71 11.26 -7.43
CA LYS A 63 7.33 11.91 -6.26
C LYS A 63 7.12 11.03 -5.01
N ILE A 64 8.05 11.11 -4.07
CA ILE A 64 7.90 10.44 -2.78
C ILE A 64 6.67 11.02 -2.07
N THR A 65 5.82 10.15 -1.54
CA THR A 65 4.61 10.56 -0.81
C THR A 65 4.99 11.09 0.56
N ASP A 66 4.41 12.21 0.95
CA ASP A 66 4.52 12.77 2.30
C ASP A 66 3.94 11.78 3.33
N ILE A 67 4.67 11.56 4.44
CA ILE A 67 4.26 10.65 5.52
C ILE A 67 2.91 11.08 6.09
N LYS A 68 2.72 12.36 6.34
CA LYS A 68 1.45 12.90 6.88
C LYS A 68 0.26 12.58 5.97
N ARG A 69 0.46 12.71 4.65
CA ARG A 69 -0.57 12.33 3.68
C ARG A 69 -0.86 10.83 3.70
N THR A 70 0.18 10.03 3.91
CA THR A 70 0.04 8.59 4.03
C THR A 70 -0.78 8.21 5.25
N GLU A 71 -0.50 8.80 6.40
CA GLU A 71 -1.26 8.62 7.65
C GLU A 71 -2.72 9.04 7.50
N GLU A 72 -3.01 10.18 6.86
CA GLU A 72 -4.39 10.61 6.58
C GLU A 72 -5.17 9.60 5.72
N LEU A 73 -4.52 8.91 4.79
CA LEU A 73 -5.14 7.87 3.97
C LEU A 73 -5.38 6.60 4.78
N GLU A 74 -4.43 6.23 5.63
CA GLU A 74 -4.55 5.08 6.55
C GLU A 74 -5.69 5.26 7.54
N ASP A 75 -5.77 6.43 8.18
CA ASP A 75 -6.85 6.76 9.11
C ASP A 75 -8.22 6.59 8.46
N LYS A 76 -8.39 7.07 7.24
CA LYS A 76 -9.66 6.92 6.51
C LYS A 76 -9.98 5.44 6.21
N GLY A 77 -8.97 4.69 5.82
CA GLY A 77 -9.11 3.24 5.58
C GLY A 77 -9.44 2.48 6.86
N TYR A 78 -8.73 2.80 7.93
CA TYR A 78 -8.95 2.22 9.25
C TYR A 78 -10.37 2.46 9.75
N GLU A 79 -10.84 3.71 9.76
CA GLU A 79 -12.18 4.05 10.23
C GLU A 79 -13.27 3.36 9.39
N ALA A 80 -13.11 3.28 8.08
CA ALA A 80 -14.05 2.57 7.23
C ALA A 80 -14.10 1.08 7.54
N THR A 81 -12.95 0.45 7.73
CA THR A 81 -12.84 -0.97 8.03
C THR A 81 -13.39 -1.29 9.42
N LYS A 82 -13.04 -0.50 10.42
CA LYS A 82 -13.53 -0.62 11.80
C LYS A 82 -15.05 -0.50 11.87
N ASN A 83 -15.62 0.49 11.16
CA ASN A 83 -17.07 0.69 11.12
C ASN A 83 -17.80 -0.46 10.41
N ALA A 84 -17.19 -1.05 9.39
CA ALA A 84 -17.75 -2.19 8.68
C ALA A 84 -17.61 -3.51 9.47
N ASN A 85 -16.58 -3.63 10.30
CA ASN A 85 -16.20 -4.87 10.98
C ASN A 85 -16.04 -4.64 12.50
N PRO A 86 -17.13 -4.37 13.24
CA PRO A 86 -17.04 -4.10 14.66
C PRO A 86 -16.47 -5.31 15.43
N GLY A 87 -15.49 -5.08 16.28
CA GLY A 87 -14.82 -6.11 17.07
C GLY A 87 -13.52 -6.68 16.47
N ILE A 88 -13.21 -6.37 15.22
CA ILE A 88 -11.91 -6.69 14.62
C ILE A 88 -10.89 -5.64 15.09
N LYS A 89 -9.77 -6.12 15.62
CA LYS A 89 -8.62 -5.26 15.94
C LYS A 89 -7.75 -5.15 14.71
N ILE A 90 -7.64 -3.93 14.20
CA ILE A 90 -6.81 -3.59 13.06
C ILE A 90 -5.76 -2.58 13.52
N ASN A 91 -4.60 -2.63 12.91
CA ASN A 91 -3.56 -1.62 13.13
C ASN A 91 -3.76 -0.42 12.18
N PRO A 92 -3.92 0.77 12.72
CA PRO A 92 -4.08 1.96 11.88
C PRO A 92 -2.79 2.40 11.18
N HIS A 93 -1.62 2.17 11.81
CA HIS A 93 -0.35 2.73 11.34
C HIS A 93 0.75 1.65 11.24
N PRO A 94 0.84 0.93 10.11
CA PRO A 94 1.96 0.02 9.87
C PRO A 94 3.27 0.80 9.70
N THR A 95 4.39 0.13 9.99
CA THR A 95 5.70 0.71 9.71
C THR A 95 5.85 0.97 8.21
N GLN A 96 5.87 2.24 7.83
CA GLN A 96 6.03 2.66 6.44
C GLN A 96 7.45 2.38 5.96
N LEU A 97 7.59 1.90 4.71
CA LEU A 97 8.88 1.76 4.03
C LEU A 97 9.06 2.89 3.01
N ILE A 98 8.33 2.84 1.94
CA ILE A 98 8.34 3.89 0.90
C ILE A 98 6.95 4.03 0.28
N GLY A 99 6.56 5.26 0.01
CA GLY A 99 5.44 5.61 -0.84
C GLY A 99 5.89 6.57 -1.93
N PHE A 100 5.33 6.42 -3.12
CA PHE A 100 5.49 7.39 -4.19
C PHE A 100 4.21 7.52 -5.02
N GLU A 101 3.94 8.72 -5.49
CA GLU A 101 2.70 9.05 -6.17
C GLU A 101 2.93 9.91 -7.41
N LYS A 102 2.10 9.74 -8.43
CA LYS A 102 1.96 10.67 -9.55
C LYS A 102 0.86 11.69 -9.26
N ASP A 103 -0.23 11.22 -8.70
CA ASP A 103 -1.37 12.01 -8.23
C ASP A 103 -2.06 11.30 -7.05
N LYS A 104 -3.14 11.90 -6.53
CA LYS A 104 -3.89 11.36 -5.37
C LYS A 104 -4.57 10.00 -5.60
N TYR A 105 -4.59 9.48 -6.83
CA TYR A 105 -5.23 8.21 -7.19
C TYR A 105 -4.26 7.22 -7.79
N THR A 106 -3.08 7.67 -8.20
CA THR A 106 -2.03 6.88 -8.84
C THR A 106 -0.81 6.89 -7.96
N TYR A 107 -0.67 5.84 -7.15
CA TYR A 107 0.38 5.75 -6.15
C TYR A 107 0.77 4.30 -5.83
N PHE A 108 1.97 4.17 -5.34
CA PHE A 108 2.55 3.00 -4.71
C PHE A 108 2.76 3.27 -3.23
N LYS A 109 2.55 2.27 -2.39
CA LYS A 109 2.85 2.33 -0.98
C LYS A 109 3.31 0.97 -0.48
N SER A 110 4.28 0.95 0.43
CA SER A 110 4.76 -0.28 1.06
C SER A 110 4.91 -0.13 2.56
N SER A 111 4.68 -1.22 3.27
CA SER A 111 4.79 -1.28 4.72
C SER A 111 5.34 -2.63 5.18
N PHE A 112 5.84 -2.66 6.42
CA PHE A 112 6.48 -3.82 7.01
C PHE A 112 6.06 -3.94 8.48
N GLU A 113 5.45 -5.06 8.87
CA GLU A 113 4.91 -5.24 10.21
C GLU A 113 5.49 -6.48 10.86
N SER A 114 5.97 -6.36 12.12
CA SER A 114 6.45 -7.50 12.88
C SER A 114 5.32 -8.45 13.25
N LEU A 115 5.52 -9.74 12.99
CA LEU A 115 4.64 -10.82 13.45
C LEU A 115 5.06 -11.39 14.80
N THR A 116 6.06 -10.79 15.45
CA THR A 116 6.55 -11.24 16.75
C THR A 116 5.47 -11.08 17.82
N GLY A 117 5.21 -12.16 18.58
CA GLY A 117 4.18 -12.15 19.62
C GLY A 117 2.74 -12.30 19.12
N THR A 118 2.52 -12.42 17.81
CA THR A 118 1.21 -12.72 17.24
C THR A 118 0.96 -14.22 17.17
N LYS A 119 -0.33 -14.61 17.12
CA LYS A 119 -0.69 -16.00 16.81
C LYS A 119 -0.15 -16.34 15.42
N LYS A 120 0.55 -17.49 15.31
CA LYS A 120 1.02 -17.96 14.00
C LYS A 120 -0.19 -18.18 13.08
N VAL A 121 -0.21 -17.47 11.96
CA VAL A 121 -1.15 -17.65 10.85
C VAL A 121 -0.37 -17.96 9.59
N THR A 122 -0.93 -18.79 8.73
CA THR A 122 -0.37 -19.06 7.41
C THR A 122 -0.69 -17.91 6.45
N LEU A 123 0.05 -17.81 5.35
CA LEU A 123 -0.23 -16.81 4.32
C LEU A 123 -1.63 -17.00 3.71
N GLU A 124 -2.08 -18.23 3.57
CA GLU A 124 -3.42 -18.58 3.09
C GLU A 124 -4.53 -18.16 4.06
N GLU A 125 -4.35 -18.36 5.36
CA GLU A 125 -5.30 -17.88 6.38
C GLU A 125 -5.37 -16.36 6.39
N HIS A 126 -4.22 -15.69 6.27
CA HIS A 126 -4.17 -14.24 6.20
C HIS A 126 -4.85 -13.70 4.93
N LYS A 127 -4.67 -14.38 3.78
CA LYS A 127 -5.35 -14.06 2.53
C LYS A 127 -6.88 -14.12 2.68
N LYS A 128 -7.40 -15.25 3.17
CA LYS A 128 -8.85 -15.43 3.40
C LYS A 128 -9.44 -14.38 4.34
N PHE A 129 -8.72 -14.08 5.43
CA PHE A 129 -9.13 -13.04 6.35
C PHE A 129 -9.17 -11.66 5.67
N SER A 130 -8.13 -11.32 4.89
CA SER A 130 -8.07 -10.05 4.17
C SER A 130 -9.17 -9.92 3.11
N GLU A 131 -9.46 -10.98 2.37
CA GLU A 131 -10.57 -11.02 1.40
C GLU A 131 -11.91 -10.76 2.06
N GLN A 132 -12.20 -11.45 3.17
CA GLN A 132 -13.44 -11.26 3.90
C GLN A 132 -13.55 -9.84 4.44
N LEU A 133 -12.49 -9.32 5.05
CA LEU A 133 -12.44 -7.97 5.62
C LEU A 133 -12.71 -6.90 4.57
N LEU A 134 -12.08 -7.03 3.39
CA LEU A 134 -12.27 -6.11 2.27
C LEU A 134 -13.69 -6.20 1.71
N SER A 135 -14.18 -7.42 1.49
CA SER A 135 -15.55 -7.65 1.01
C SER A 135 -16.58 -7.01 1.94
N ASP A 136 -16.47 -7.23 3.25
CA ASP A 136 -17.37 -6.66 4.24
C ASP A 136 -17.28 -5.13 4.27
N THR A 137 -16.08 -4.58 4.13
CA THR A 137 -15.86 -3.13 4.11
C THR A 137 -16.46 -2.48 2.87
N TYR A 138 -16.14 -2.98 1.70
CA TYR A 138 -16.64 -2.40 0.45
C TYR A 138 -18.15 -2.59 0.27
N SER A 139 -18.73 -3.67 0.76
CA SER A 139 -20.19 -3.91 0.74
C SER A 139 -21.01 -2.85 1.50
N LYS A 140 -20.40 -2.15 2.45
CA LYS A 140 -21.04 -1.06 3.21
C LYS A 140 -21.04 0.28 2.47
N ILE A 141 -20.29 0.40 1.38
CA ILE A 141 -20.16 1.67 0.62
C ILE A 141 -21.15 1.65 -0.55
N LYS A 142 -22.38 2.11 -0.27
CA LYS A 142 -23.49 2.08 -1.24
C LYS A 142 -23.25 2.86 -2.52
N GLU A 143 -22.34 3.83 -2.49
CA GLU A 143 -21.98 4.71 -3.61
C GLU A 143 -21.00 4.06 -4.60
N LEU A 144 -20.52 2.87 -4.31
CA LEU A 144 -19.54 2.16 -5.14
C LEU A 144 -20.03 0.73 -5.43
N ARG A 145 -19.65 0.21 -6.58
CA ARG A 145 -19.66 -1.22 -6.90
C ARG A 145 -18.21 -1.70 -6.94
N CYS A 146 -17.90 -2.77 -6.28
CA CYS A 146 -16.55 -3.31 -6.24
C CYS A 146 -16.54 -4.78 -6.65
N ASP A 147 -15.60 -5.14 -7.54
CA ASP A 147 -15.26 -6.51 -7.85
C ASP A 147 -13.94 -6.83 -7.14
N ILE A 148 -13.92 -7.88 -6.34
CA ILE A 148 -12.74 -8.31 -5.56
C ILE A 148 -12.36 -9.70 -6.02
N SER A 149 -11.09 -9.86 -6.36
CA SER A 149 -10.51 -11.15 -6.73
C SER A 149 -9.14 -11.32 -6.10
N SER A 150 -8.73 -12.56 -5.89
CA SER A 150 -7.41 -12.86 -5.35
C SER A 150 -6.69 -13.93 -6.15
N SER A 151 -5.37 -13.93 -6.06
CA SER A 151 -4.50 -14.94 -6.66
C SER A 151 -3.22 -15.10 -5.86
N ASP A 152 -2.62 -16.29 -5.95
CA ASP A 152 -1.28 -16.52 -5.45
C ASP A 152 -0.26 -16.22 -6.54
N ILE A 153 0.84 -15.57 -6.19
CA ILE A 153 1.89 -15.16 -7.11
C ILE A 153 3.25 -15.39 -6.47
N LYS A 154 4.24 -15.76 -7.27
CA LYS A 154 5.63 -15.86 -6.86
C LYS A 154 6.42 -14.73 -7.49
N LEU A 155 7.08 -13.92 -6.66
CA LEU A 155 7.96 -12.84 -7.09
C LEU A 155 9.37 -13.10 -6.53
N GLY A 156 10.32 -13.36 -7.43
CA GLY A 156 11.65 -13.83 -7.04
C GLY A 156 11.56 -15.11 -6.19
N LYS A 157 12.15 -15.08 -4.99
CA LYS A 157 12.12 -16.20 -4.03
C LYS A 157 10.92 -16.21 -3.09
N TYR A 158 10.09 -15.16 -3.10
CA TYR A 158 9.00 -14.96 -2.14
C TYR A 158 7.65 -15.37 -2.73
N SER A 159 6.81 -15.97 -1.89
CA SER A 159 5.41 -16.25 -2.20
C SER A 159 4.55 -15.08 -1.70
N PHE A 160 3.74 -14.54 -2.58
CA PHE A 160 2.76 -13.51 -2.28
C PHE A 160 1.36 -14.02 -2.55
N TYR A 161 0.38 -13.43 -1.92
CA TYR A 161 -0.95 -13.34 -2.48
C TYR A 161 -1.21 -11.91 -2.95
N LYS A 162 -2.01 -11.79 -4.00
CA LYS A 162 -2.51 -10.52 -4.54
C LYS A 162 -4.01 -10.47 -4.38
N ILE A 163 -4.55 -9.36 -3.88
CA ILE A 163 -5.98 -9.04 -3.95
C ILE A 163 -6.13 -7.85 -4.90
N GLU A 164 -6.97 -8.01 -5.92
CA GLU A 164 -7.31 -6.96 -6.86
C GLU A 164 -8.74 -6.48 -6.58
N ILE A 165 -8.90 -5.17 -6.43
CA ILE A 165 -10.17 -4.50 -6.19
C ILE A 165 -10.41 -3.52 -7.33
N ARG A 166 -11.44 -3.78 -8.12
CA ARG A 166 -11.91 -2.87 -9.17
C ARG A 166 -13.11 -2.10 -8.66
N VAL A 167 -12.99 -0.79 -8.60
CA VAL A 167 -14.01 0.12 -8.07
C VAL A 167 -14.72 0.79 -9.23
N TYR A 168 -16.03 0.65 -9.28
CA TYR A 168 -16.88 1.18 -10.35
C TYR A 168 -17.91 2.19 -9.83
N ASN A 169 -18.31 3.08 -10.72
CA ASN A 169 -19.50 3.89 -10.52
C ASN A 169 -20.75 3.01 -10.74
N PRO A 170 -21.61 2.79 -9.73
CA PRO A 170 -22.75 1.87 -9.87
C PRO A 170 -23.85 2.37 -10.83
N LYS A 171 -23.79 3.64 -11.26
CA LYS A 171 -24.80 4.22 -12.17
C LYS A 171 -24.53 3.93 -13.64
N ASN A 172 -23.28 3.72 -14.02
CA ASN A 172 -22.88 3.58 -15.42
C ASN A 172 -21.76 2.56 -15.64
N ASP A 173 -21.43 1.76 -14.63
CA ASP A 173 -20.39 0.74 -14.64
C ASP A 173 -18.99 1.22 -15.09
N MET A 174 -18.74 2.53 -15.01
CA MET A 174 -17.44 3.11 -15.35
C MET A 174 -16.42 2.72 -14.28
N LEU A 175 -15.30 2.13 -14.68
CA LEU A 175 -14.17 1.85 -13.79
C LEU A 175 -13.56 3.18 -13.30
N LEU A 176 -13.51 3.36 -12.00
CA LEU A 176 -13.02 4.57 -11.35
C LEU A 176 -11.59 4.42 -10.86
N LEU A 177 -11.25 3.21 -10.39
CA LEU A 177 -9.97 2.90 -9.77
C LEU A 177 -9.75 1.39 -9.76
N THR A 178 -8.51 0.97 -9.95
CA THR A 178 -8.03 -0.36 -9.57
C THR A 178 -7.06 -0.23 -8.42
N GLN A 179 -7.24 -1.08 -7.41
CA GLN A 179 -6.31 -1.24 -6.29
C GLN A 179 -5.80 -2.67 -6.27
N GLU A 180 -4.50 -2.84 -6.15
CA GLU A 180 -3.85 -4.13 -6.00
C GLU A 180 -3.08 -4.16 -4.69
N LEU A 181 -3.35 -5.18 -3.88
CA LEU A 181 -2.72 -5.41 -2.59
C LEU A 181 -1.88 -6.68 -2.67
N TYR A 182 -0.58 -6.56 -2.46
CA TYR A 182 0.36 -7.68 -2.41
C TYR A 182 0.82 -7.87 -0.99
N ASN A 183 0.78 -9.10 -0.49
CA ASN A 183 1.20 -9.44 0.86
C ASN A 183 2.05 -10.70 0.87
N SER A 184 3.11 -10.69 1.68
CA SER A 184 4.01 -11.81 1.88
C SER A 184 4.54 -11.82 3.30
N PHE A 185 4.89 -13.01 3.81
CA PHE A 185 5.63 -13.14 5.06
C PHE A 185 7.12 -13.24 4.78
N ILE A 186 7.88 -12.21 5.18
CA ILE A 186 9.32 -12.11 4.98
C ILE A 186 10.00 -11.88 6.34
N ASN A 187 10.94 -12.75 6.71
CA ASN A 187 11.72 -12.64 7.95
C ASN A 187 10.83 -12.39 9.20
N ASN A 188 9.75 -13.16 9.36
CA ASN A 188 8.77 -13.01 10.44
C ASN A 188 8.07 -11.65 10.49
N HIS A 189 7.93 -11.02 9.34
CA HIS A 189 7.16 -9.79 9.15
C HIS A 189 6.16 -9.95 8.03
N LEU A 190 5.06 -9.22 8.12
CA LEU A 190 4.14 -9.01 7.01
C LEU A 190 4.68 -7.86 6.17
N PHE A 191 5.11 -8.16 4.95
CA PHE A 191 5.44 -7.18 3.94
C PHE A 191 4.21 -6.94 3.06
N SER A 192 3.75 -5.71 3.02
CA SER A 192 2.55 -5.31 2.28
C SER A 192 2.87 -4.22 1.27
N VAL A 193 2.31 -4.35 0.07
CA VAL A 193 2.38 -3.35 -0.99
C VAL A 193 0.97 -3.04 -1.48
N SER A 194 0.67 -1.75 -1.64
CA SER A 194 -0.57 -1.25 -2.25
C SER A 194 -0.23 -0.44 -3.49
N ILE A 195 -0.82 -0.80 -4.61
CA ILE A 195 -0.72 -0.13 -5.90
C ILE A 195 -2.10 0.34 -6.30
N ASN A 196 -2.24 1.64 -6.57
CA ASN A 196 -3.50 2.24 -6.99
C ASN A 196 -3.31 2.99 -8.30
N TYR A 197 -4.27 2.83 -9.22
CA TYR A 197 -4.22 3.49 -10.52
C TYR A 197 -5.59 3.61 -11.16
N ARG A 198 -5.73 4.57 -12.10
CA ARG A 198 -6.96 4.81 -12.87
C ARG A 198 -6.93 4.25 -14.27
N ASN A 199 -5.77 4.08 -14.84
CA ASN A 199 -5.60 3.56 -16.18
C ASN A 199 -4.55 2.44 -16.22
N ALA A 200 -4.64 1.58 -17.23
CA ALA A 200 -3.80 0.40 -17.34
C ALA A 200 -2.31 0.73 -17.52
N GLU A 201 -1.96 1.83 -18.17
CA GLU A 201 -0.57 2.23 -18.40
C GLU A 201 0.13 2.54 -17.07
N GLU A 202 -0.50 3.33 -16.19
CA GLU A 202 0.02 3.62 -14.86
C GLU A 202 0.11 2.35 -14.01
N GLY A 203 -0.89 1.47 -14.11
CA GLY A 203 -0.87 0.17 -13.47
C GLY A 203 0.33 -0.67 -13.92
N MET A 204 0.62 -0.71 -15.21
CA MET A 204 1.80 -1.42 -15.74
C MET A 204 3.11 -0.85 -15.22
N ILE A 205 3.26 0.48 -15.18
CA ILE A 205 4.47 1.14 -14.66
C ILE A 205 4.73 0.77 -13.21
N LEU A 206 3.71 0.91 -12.35
CA LEU A 206 3.83 0.63 -10.92
C LEU A 206 4.07 -0.86 -10.63
N ASN A 207 3.33 -1.73 -11.32
CA ASN A 207 3.50 -3.19 -11.20
C ASN A 207 4.87 -3.64 -11.70
N TYR A 208 5.36 -3.09 -12.80
CA TYR A 208 6.70 -3.38 -13.29
C TYR A 208 7.78 -2.96 -12.28
N ALA A 209 7.69 -1.74 -11.73
CA ALA A 209 8.64 -1.28 -10.72
C ALA A 209 8.66 -2.22 -9.51
N PHE A 210 7.49 -2.65 -9.02
CA PHE A 210 7.38 -3.58 -7.89
C PHE A 210 7.88 -4.98 -8.23
N THR A 211 7.38 -5.61 -9.27
CA THR A 211 7.74 -6.99 -9.62
C THR A 211 9.24 -7.10 -9.91
N LYS A 212 9.81 -6.13 -10.64
CA LYS A 212 11.24 -6.05 -10.92
C LYS A 212 12.08 -5.91 -9.65
N SER A 213 11.60 -5.18 -8.65
CA SER A 213 12.28 -5.00 -7.38
C SER A 213 12.41 -6.29 -6.56
N MET A 214 11.59 -7.29 -6.84
CA MET A 214 11.57 -8.58 -6.12
C MET A 214 12.40 -9.69 -6.81
N GLU A 215 12.94 -9.41 -8.00
CA GLU A 215 13.76 -10.39 -8.75
C GLU A 215 15.22 -10.47 -8.30
N ASN A 216 15.69 -9.54 -7.47
CA ASN A 216 17.09 -9.44 -7.00
C ASN A 216 17.37 -10.28 -5.77
#